data_1b97c7caf76b76d80381222fa7854b82
#
_entry.id   1b97c7caf76b76d80381222fa7854b82
#
_cell.length_a   1.000
_cell.length_b   1.000
_cell.length_c   1.000
_cell.angle_alpha   90.00
_cell.angle_beta   90.00
_cell.angle_gamma   90.00
#
_symmetry.space_group_name_H-M   'P 1'
#
loop_
_entity.id
_entity.type
_entity.pdbx_description
1 polymer ?
#
loop_
_entity_poly.entity_id
_entity_poly.type
_entity_poly.pdbx_seq_one_letter_code
_entity_poly.pdbx_strand_id
1 'polypeptide(L)'
;MIKFILITSIMAQSYDIVINGGRIMDPETGFDGIRNVGIRGDRIVEITSKSISGKVSVNAKGLVVSPGFIDLHAHGQTNEAHQYLARDGVTTALEMEGGVGFFREWVDSKEGQTIVNYGGTVPHGFLRAMAMDANQKISQKLQNQVQ
;
A
#
# COMPACT_ATOMS: atom_id res chain seq x y z
N MET A 1 -24.51 32.12 47.40
CA MET A 1 -23.58 31.05 47.02
C MET A 1 -23.81 30.72 45.55
N ILE A 2 -22.99 31.25 44.64
CA ILE A 2 -23.14 31.11 43.17
C ILE A 2 -22.45 29.79 42.79
N LYS A 3 -23.21 28.81 42.28
CA LYS A 3 -22.65 27.58 41.72
C LYS A 3 -22.22 27.85 40.28
N PHE A 4 -20.91 27.86 40.04
CA PHE A 4 -20.36 27.80 38.68
C PHE A 4 -20.54 26.37 38.11
N ILE A 5 -21.39 26.23 37.12
CA ILE A 5 -21.47 25.01 36.32
C ILE A 5 -20.37 25.10 35.26
N LEU A 6 -19.30 24.33 35.42
CA LEU A 6 -18.27 24.18 34.41
C LEU A 6 -18.84 23.30 33.29
N ILE A 7 -19.28 23.88 32.21
CA ILE A 7 -19.67 23.16 30.98
C ILE A 7 -18.35 22.84 30.26
N THR A 8 -17.79 21.68 30.53
CA THR A 8 -16.74 21.10 29.67
C THR A 8 -17.42 20.71 28.36
N SER A 9 -17.25 21.53 27.34
CA SER A 9 -17.56 21.14 25.96
C SER A 9 -16.65 19.97 25.57
N ILE A 10 -17.19 18.77 25.64
CA ILE A 10 -16.54 17.61 25.02
C ILE A 10 -16.66 17.85 23.53
N MET A 11 -15.61 18.39 22.93
CA MET A 11 -15.47 18.44 21.48
C MET A 11 -15.53 17.00 21.00
N ALA A 12 -16.64 16.61 20.41
CA ALA A 12 -16.75 15.30 19.77
C ALA A 12 -15.60 15.18 18.76
N GLN A 13 -14.76 14.18 18.96
CA GLN A 13 -13.57 13.99 18.14
C GLN A 13 -14.04 13.61 16.73
N SER A 14 -14.06 14.58 15.82
CA SER A 14 -14.50 14.38 14.44
C SER A 14 -13.44 13.64 13.67
N TYR A 15 -13.81 12.51 13.03
CA TYR A 15 -12.97 11.76 12.13
C TYR A 15 -13.13 12.28 10.70
N ASP A 16 -12.11 12.08 9.86
CA ASP A 16 -12.25 12.42 8.43
C ASP A 16 -13.11 11.36 7.73
N ILE A 17 -12.87 10.07 8.06
CA ILE A 17 -13.66 8.95 7.56
C ILE A 17 -14.04 8.05 8.75
N VAL A 18 -15.27 7.57 8.72
CA VAL A 18 -15.73 6.51 9.63
C VAL A 18 -16.25 5.34 8.80
N ILE A 19 -15.78 4.14 9.11
CA ILE A 19 -16.30 2.88 8.54
C ILE A 19 -17.17 2.24 9.62
N ASN A 20 -18.47 2.10 9.34
CA ASN A 20 -19.46 1.69 10.33
C ASN A 20 -19.90 0.24 10.16
N GLY A 21 -19.87 -0.51 11.28
CA GLY A 21 -20.54 -1.80 11.42
C GLY A 21 -19.92 -2.94 10.61
N GLY A 22 -18.68 -2.83 10.18
CA GLY A 22 -17.96 -3.88 9.49
C GLY A 22 -17.40 -4.96 10.42
N ARG A 23 -17.24 -6.18 9.92
CA ARG A 23 -16.47 -7.22 10.60
C ARG A 23 -14.99 -6.91 10.41
N ILE A 24 -14.36 -6.38 11.44
CA ILE A 24 -12.94 -6.12 11.45
C ILE A 24 -12.20 -7.45 11.60
N MET A 25 -11.31 -7.73 10.66
CA MET A 25 -10.37 -8.85 10.73
C MET A 25 -8.95 -8.26 10.74
N ASP A 26 -8.33 -8.29 11.92
CA ASP A 26 -6.99 -7.76 12.14
C ASP A 26 -6.01 -8.92 12.38
N PRO A 27 -5.17 -9.27 11.41
CA PRO A 27 -4.23 -10.38 11.53
C PRO A 27 -3.09 -10.09 12.51
N GLU A 28 -2.79 -8.82 12.80
CA GLU A 28 -1.71 -8.45 13.72
C GLU A 28 -2.10 -8.78 15.18
N THR A 29 -3.31 -8.41 15.57
CA THR A 29 -3.80 -8.66 16.94
C THR A 29 -4.62 -9.93 17.09
N GLY A 30 -5.01 -10.56 15.98
CA GLY A 30 -5.96 -11.68 15.94
C GLY A 30 -7.42 -11.27 16.24
N PHE A 31 -7.70 -9.96 16.22
CA PHE A 31 -9.06 -9.48 16.47
C PHE A 31 -9.99 -9.81 15.30
N ASP A 32 -11.17 -10.36 15.62
CA ASP A 32 -12.24 -10.62 14.67
C ASP A 32 -13.59 -10.25 15.33
N GLY A 33 -14.27 -9.25 14.78
CA GLY A 33 -15.55 -8.82 15.34
C GLY A 33 -16.10 -7.54 14.73
N ILE A 34 -17.39 -7.28 14.99
CA ILE A 34 -18.07 -6.08 14.47
C ILE A 34 -17.61 -4.85 15.25
N ARG A 35 -17.05 -3.87 14.53
CA ARG A 35 -16.61 -2.58 15.09
C ARG A 35 -16.82 -1.45 14.09
N ASN A 36 -16.66 -0.23 14.60
CA ASN A 36 -16.52 1.00 13.81
C ASN A 36 -15.06 1.41 13.80
N VAL A 37 -14.60 1.95 12.67
CA VAL A 37 -13.22 2.42 12.49
C VAL A 37 -13.25 3.91 12.24
N GLY A 38 -12.52 4.68 13.05
CA GLY A 38 -12.32 6.12 12.90
C GLY A 38 -10.94 6.42 12.30
N ILE A 39 -10.93 7.15 11.19
CA ILE A 39 -9.72 7.53 10.45
C ILE A 39 -9.55 9.03 10.49
N ARG A 40 -8.32 9.50 10.72
CA ARG A 40 -7.92 10.90 10.67
C ARG A 40 -6.62 11.03 9.89
N GLY A 41 -6.66 11.82 8.81
CA GLY A 41 -5.56 11.88 7.84
C GLY A 41 -5.29 10.50 7.27
N ASP A 42 -4.08 10.03 7.43
CA ASP A 42 -3.57 8.74 6.96
C ASP A 42 -3.59 7.63 8.03
N ARG A 43 -4.23 7.86 9.19
CA ARG A 43 -4.16 6.97 10.35
C ARG A 43 -5.52 6.45 10.79
N ILE A 44 -5.58 5.16 11.10
CA ILE A 44 -6.64 4.59 11.94
C ILE A 44 -6.34 5.03 13.37
N VAL A 45 -7.25 5.83 13.95
CA VAL A 45 -7.07 6.40 15.30
C VAL A 45 -8.00 5.78 16.33
N GLU A 46 -9.04 5.07 15.88
CA GLU A 46 -9.94 4.35 16.79
C GLU A 46 -10.58 3.14 16.11
N ILE A 47 -10.65 2.03 16.83
CA ILE A 47 -11.49 0.87 16.51
C ILE A 47 -12.37 0.62 17.74
N THR A 48 -13.68 0.77 17.60
CA THR A 48 -14.59 0.79 18.75
C THR A 48 -15.95 0.16 18.46
N SER A 49 -16.61 -0.31 19.50
CA SER A 49 -18.04 -0.72 19.46
C SER A 49 -18.99 0.48 19.63
N LYS A 50 -18.49 1.64 20.05
CA LYS A 50 -19.30 2.85 20.24
C LYS A 50 -19.65 3.47 18.89
N SER A 51 -20.80 4.15 18.82
CA SER A 51 -21.13 4.97 17.67
C SER A 51 -20.18 6.16 17.58
N ILE A 52 -19.59 6.36 16.42
CA ILE A 52 -18.70 7.47 16.10
C ILE A 52 -19.15 8.15 14.81
N SER A 53 -18.75 9.41 14.61
CA SER A 53 -19.12 10.20 13.44
C SER A 53 -17.92 10.88 12.81
N GLY A 54 -17.95 11.06 11.49
CA GLY A 54 -16.91 11.69 10.72
C GLY A 54 -17.47 12.51 9.57
N LYS A 55 -16.59 13.19 8.84
CA LYS A 55 -16.95 13.98 7.64
C LYS A 55 -17.52 13.08 6.55
N VAL A 56 -16.92 11.89 6.38
CA VAL A 56 -17.38 10.86 5.45
C VAL A 56 -17.75 9.61 6.26
N SER A 57 -18.88 9.01 5.94
CA SER A 57 -19.37 7.79 6.59
C SER A 57 -19.57 6.68 5.57
N VAL A 58 -18.88 5.56 5.78
CA VAL A 58 -18.97 4.34 4.96
C VAL A 58 -19.73 3.29 5.74
N ASN A 59 -20.83 2.79 5.18
CA ASN A 59 -21.56 1.68 5.76
C ASN A 59 -20.92 0.36 5.32
N ALA A 60 -20.32 -0.36 6.27
CA ALA A 60 -19.69 -1.67 6.04
C ALA A 60 -20.48 -2.82 6.66
N LYS A 61 -21.75 -2.59 7.02
CA LYS A 61 -22.60 -3.64 7.61
C LYS A 61 -22.71 -4.85 6.68
N GLY A 62 -22.34 -6.02 7.18
CA GLY A 62 -22.31 -7.26 6.40
C GLY A 62 -21.05 -7.46 5.55
N LEU A 63 -20.12 -6.51 5.60
CA LEU A 63 -18.83 -6.58 4.90
C LEU A 63 -17.69 -6.85 5.87
N VAL A 64 -16.58 -7.39 5.33
CA VAL A 64 -15.32 -7.51 6.04
C VAL A 64 -14.51 -6.24 5.83
N VAL A 65 -13.87 -5.78 6.90
CA VAL A 65 -12.88 -4.68 6.88
C VAL A 65 -11.57 -5.25 7.40
N SER A 66 -10.59 -5.33 6.53
CA SER A 66 -9.24 -5.84 6.81
C SER A 66 -8.19 -4.86 6.31
N PRO A 67 -6.92 -5.00 6.73
CA PRO A 67 -5.81 -4.36 6.03
C PRO A 67 -5.82 -4.72 4.54
N GLY A 68 -5.34 -3.81 3.69
CA GLY A 68 -5.18 -4.08 2.28
C GLY A 68 -4.09 -5.14 2.04
N PHE A 69 -4.23 -5.90 0.96
CA PHE A 69 -3.29 -6.96 0.61
C PHE A 69 -1.96 -6.37 0.12
N ILE A 70 -0.87 -7.08 0.43
CA ILE A 70 0.46 -6.85 -0.12
C ILE A 70 0.73 -7.97 -1.12
N ASP A 71 0.75 -7.61 -2.40
CA ASP A 71 1.08 -8.53 -3.49
C ASP A 71 2.59 -8.51 -3.74
N LEU A 72 3.26 -9.64 -3.48
CA LEU A 72 4.71 -9.78 -3.63
C LEU A 72 5.12 -10.26 -5.04
N HIS A 73 4.16 -10.56 -5.89
CA HIS A 73 4.38 -11.11 -7.22
C HIS A 73 3.58 -10.34 -8.28
N ALA A 74 3.64 -9.01 -8.21
CA ALA A 74 2.86 -8.12 -9.06
C ALA A 74 3.63 -7.77 -10.34
N HIS A 75 3.36 -8.48 -11.42
CA HIS A 75 3.92 -8.18 -12.74
C HIS A 75 3.22 -7.02 -13.43
N GLY A 76 3.94 -6.40 -14.38
CA GLY A 76 3.37 -5.42 -15.31
C GLY A 76 2.77 -4.21 -14.62
N GLN A 77 3.42 -3.69 -13.61
CA GLN A 77 2.96 -2.58 -12.76
C GLN A 77 2.73 -1.28 -13.55
N THR A 78 1.72 -1.28 -14.41
CA THR A 78 1.22 -0.05 -15.06
C THR A 78 0.22 0.66 -14.13
N ASN A 79 -0.04 1.93 -14.37
CA ASN A 79 -1.05 2.67 -13.60
C ASN A 79 -2.45 2.06 -13.75
N GLU A 80 -2.75 1.49 -14.92
CA GLU A 80 -4.00 0.77 -15.16
C GLU A 80 -4.05 -0.54 -14.35
N ALA A 81 -2.98 -1.35 -14.36
CA ALA A 81 -2.90 -2.56 -13.56
C ALA A 81 -3.09 -2.27 -12.07
N HIS A 82 -2.49 -1.19 -11.55
CA HIS A 82 -2.66 -0.77 -10.17
C HIS A 82 -4.12 -0.42 -9.82
N GLN A 83 -4.92 0.09 -10.78
CA GLN A 83 -6.34 0.32 -10.56
C GLN A 83 -7.14 -0.99 -10.40
N TYR A 84 -6.80 -2.03 -11.16
CA TYR A 84 -7.41 -3.35 -10.98
C TYR A 84 -7.00 -3.98 -9.65
N LEU A 85 -5.70 -3.95 -9.33
CA LEU A 85 -5.20 -4.45 -8.04
C LEU A 85 -5.88 -3.77 -6.85
N ALA A 86 -6.05 -2.44 -6.90
CA ALA A 86 -6.74 -1.71 -5.85
C ALA A 86 -8.22 -2.12 -5.70
N ARG A 87 -8.91 -2.44 -6.79
CA ARG A 87 -10.29 -2.94 -6.75
C ARG A 87 -10.39 -4.32 -6.11
N ASP A 88 -9.33 -5.13 -6.23
CA ASP A 88 -9.21 -6.43 -5.58
C ASP A 88 -8.70 -6.33 -4.13
N GLY A 89 -8.50 -5.10 -3.63
CA GLY A 89 -8.09 -4.85 -2.25
C GLY A 89 -6.58 -4.85 -2.03
N VAL A 90 -5.76 -4.87 -3.08
CA VAL A 90 -4.32 -4.71 -2.99
C VAL A 90 -3.98 -3.25 -2.72
N THR A 91 -3.20 -2.97 -1.70
CA THR A 91 -2.72 -1.63 -1.35
C THR A 91 -1.22 -1.45 -1.55
N THR A 92 -0.49 -2.56 -1.73
CA THR A 92 0.95 -2.57 -2.01
C THR A 92 1.25 -3.65 -3.05
N ALA A 93 1.83 -3.27 -4.17
CA ALA A 93 2.20 -4.15 -5.27
C ALA A 93 3.73 -4.17 -5.43
N LEU A 94 4.35 -5.34 -5.30
CA LEU A 94 5.80 -5.50 -5.36
C LEU A 94 6.20 -6.49 -6.47
N GLU A 95 7.13 -6.06 -7.34
CA GLU A 95 7.75 -6.92 -8.35
C GLU A 95 9.00 -7.59 -7.74
N MET A 96 8.78 -8.71 -7.09
CA MET A 96 9.84 -9.40 -6.32
C MET A 96 10.47 -10.58 -7.08
N GLU A 97 9.87 -11.02 -8.18
CA GLU A 97 10.36 -12.15 -8.97
C GLU A 97 11.28 -11.69 -10.11
N GLY A 98 10.73 -11.05 -11.13
CA GLY A 98 11.48 -10.60 -12.29
C GLY A 98 12.39 -9.41 -12.00
N GLY A 99 12.00 -8.61 -11.05
CA GLY A 99 12.65 -7.37 -10.69
C GLY A 99 12.40 -6.24 -11.70
N VAL A 100 12.88 -5.05 -11.39
CA VAL A 100 12.69 -3.84 -12.19
C VAL A 100 14.02 -3.34 -12.73
N GLY A 101 14.18 -3.35 -14.06
CA GLY A 101 15.30 -2.71 -14.74
C GLY A 101 15.18 -1.18 -14.68
N PHE A 102 16.32 -0.48 -14.64
CA PHE A 102 16.35 0.99 -14.56
C PHE A 102 15.45 1.51 -13.43
N PHE A 103 15.72 1.01 -12.22
CA PHE A 103 14.84 1.16 -11.04
C PHE A 103 14.50 2.63 -10.73
N ARG A 104 15.47 3.55 -10.86
CA ARG A 104 15.25 4.96 -10.58
C ARG A 104 14.22 5.57 -11.54
N GLU A 105 14.44 5.38 -12.82
CA GLU A 105 13.56 5.88 -13.89
C GLU A 105 12.16 5.29 -13.76
N TRP A 106 12.09 4.02 -13.35
CA TRP A 106 10.81 3.36 -13.10
C TRP A 106 10.08 3.98 -11.90
N VAL A 107 10.76 4.23 -10.78
CA VAL A 107 10.19 4.90 -9.60
C VAL A 107 9.70 6.30 -9.98
N ASP A 108 10.54 7.09 -10.65
CA ASP A 108 10.21 8.45 -11.06
C ASP A 108 8.96 8.48 -11.98
N SER A 109 8.79 7.46 -12.83
CA SER A 109 7.60 7.32 -13.69
C SER A 109 6.32 6.98 -12.94
N LYS A 110 6.41 6.55 -11.69
CA LYS A 110 5.28 6.15 -10.85
C LYS A 110 4.88 7.20 -9.84
N GLU A 111 5.79 8.09 -9.48
CA GLU A 111 5.56 9.06 -8.43
C GLU A 111 4.33 9.94 -8.73
N GLY A 112 3.39 9.96 -7.77
CA GLY A 112 2.13 10.69 -7.90
C GLY A 112 1.13 10.16 -8.93
N GLN A 113 1.41 9.01 -9.58
CA GLN A 113 0.59 8.47 -10.67
C GLN A 113 -0.11 7.14 -10.33
N THR A 114 0.23 6.53 -9.22
CA THR A 114 -0.34 5.27 -8.79
C THR A 114 -1.17 5.42 -7.52
N ILE A 115 -2.21 4.62 -7.40
CA ILE A 115 -3.13 4.59 -6.24
C ILE A 115 -2.77 3.51 -5.22
N VAL A 116 -1.76 2.69 -5.50
CA VAL A 116 -1.22 1.69 -4.56
C VAL A 116 0.24 2.00 -4.28
N ASN A 117 0.75 1.54 -3.14
CA ASN A 117 2.19 1.52 -2.92
C ASN A 117 2.84 0.54 -3.88
N TYR A 118 4.05 0.85 -4.32
CA TYR A 118 4.74 0.04 -5.32
C TYR A 118 6.22 -0.13 -4.96
N GLY A 119 6.82 -1.18 -5.48
CA GLY A 119 8.23 -1.45 -5.30
C GLY A 119 8.67 -2.65 -6.12
N GLY A 120 9.95 -2.97 -6.07
CA GLY A 120 10.50 -4.10 -6.78
C GLY A 120 11.93 -4.42 -6.36
N THR A 121 12.39 -5.57 -6.79
CA THR A 121 13.78 -5.99 -6.61
C THR A 121 14.63 -5.66 -7.82
N VAL A 122 15.93 -5.74 -7.67
CA VAL A 122 16.88 -5.67 -8.78
C VAL A 122 16.71 -6.91 -9.67
N PRO A 123 16.61 -6.75 -11.01
CA PRO A 123 16.38 -7.86 -11.93
C PRO A 123 17.68 -8.67 -12.14
N HIS A 124 17.96 -9.58 -11.21
CA HIS A 124 19.22 -10.35 -11.18
C HIS A 124 19.50 -11.08 -12.51
N GLY A 125 18.48 -11.75 -13.08
CA GLY A 125 18.65 -12.49 -14.35
C GLY A 125 19.04 -11.57 -15.52
N PHE A 126 18.39 -10.44 -15.64
CA PHE A 126 18.68 -9.43 -16.67
C PHE A 126 20.08 -8.83 -16.52
N LEU A 127 20.45 -8.40 -15.32
CA LEU A 127 21.77 -7.83 -15.05
C LEU A 127 22.88 -8.85 -15.25
N ARG A 128 22.65 -10.11 -14.87
CA ARG A 128 23.59 -11.20 -15.14
C ARG A 128 23.78 -11.40 -16.64
N ALA A 129 22.71 -11.46 -17.41
CA ALA A 129 22.79 -11.60 -18.87
C ALA A 129 23.58 -10.46 -19.51
N MET A 130 23.33 -9.22 -19.10
CA MET A 130 24.09 -8.06 -19.56
C MET A 130 25.58 -8.14 -19.22
N ALA A 131 25.91 -8.55 -18.01
CA ALA A 131 27.31 -8.68 -17.58
C ALA A 131 28.05 -9.79 -18.37
N MET A 132 27.38 -10.91 -18.64
CA MET A 132 27.93 -12.00 -19.44
C MET A 132 28.15 -11.61 -20.90
N ASP A 133 27.19 -10.91 -21.52
CA ASP A 133 27.31 -10.41 -22.89
C ASP A 133 28.47 -9.39 -23.02
N ALA A 134 28.60 -8.48 -22.06
CA ALA A 134 29.71 -7.53 -22.01
C ALA A 134 31.08 -8.24 -21.91
N ASN A 135 31.17 -9.26 -21.04
CA ASN A 135 32.41 -10.04 -20.90
C ASN A 135 32.76 -10.85 -22.17
N GLN A 136 31.76 -11.40 -22.85
CA GLN A 136 31.96 -12.08 -24.14
C GLN A 136 32.52 -11.15 -25.22
N LYS A 137 31.93 -9.94 -25.33
CA LYS A 137 32.40 -8.90 -26.27
C LYS A 137 33.84 -8.46 -25.98
N ILE A 138 34.20 -8.29 -24.71
CA ILE A 138 35.57 -7.95 -24.31
C ILE A 138 36.53 -9.08 -24.68
N SER A 139 36.20 -10.33 -24.38
CA SER A 139 37.02 -11.47 -24.70
C SER A 139 37.29 -11.63 -26.21
N GLN A 140 36.25 -11.49 -27.02
CA GLN A 140 36.38 -11.51 -28.50
C GLN A 140 37.28 -10.37 -29.01
N LYS A 141 37.10 -9.14 -28.45
CA LYS A 141 37.96 -8.02 -28.86
C LYS A 141 39.43 -8.25 -28.53
N LEU A 142 39.73 -8.81 -27.36
CA LEU A 142 41.10 -9.15 -26.97
C LEU A 142 41.71 -10.26 -27.87
N GLN A 143 40.93 -11.32 -28.19
CA GLN A 143 41.36 -12.36 -29.10
C GLN A 143 41.71 -11.84 -30.50
N ASN A 144 40.93 -10.90 -31.03
CA ASN A 144 41.16 -10.30 -32.34
C ASN A 144 42.34 -9.33 -32.34
N GLN A 145 42.86 -8.88 -31.21
CA GLN A 145 44.06 -8.04 -31.11
C GLN A 145 45.37 -8.83 -30.99
N VAL A 146 45.29 -10.14 -30.75
CA VAL A 146 46.46 -11.04 -30.58
C VAL A 146 46.74 -11.82 -31.87
N GLN A 147 45.87 -11.77 -32.86
CA GLN A 147 46.08 -12.27 -34.23
C GLN A 147 46.67 -11.18 -35.15
#